data_ac231758f070973d2d45df9f551a69e4
#
_entry.id   ac231758f070973d2d45df9f551a69e4
#
_cell.length_a   1.000
_cell.length_b   1.000
_cell.length_c   1.000
_cell.angle_alpha   90.00
_cell.angle_beta   90.00
_cell.angle_gamma   90.00
#
_symmetry.space_group_name_H-M   'P 1'
#
loop_
_entity.id
_entity.type
_entity.pdbx_description
1 polymer ?
#
loop_
_entity_poly.entity_id
_entity_poly.type
_entity_poly.pdbx_seq_one_letter_code
_entity_poly.pdbx_strand_id
1 'polypeptide(L)'
;MGNEIEKLQKIIDESRNIVFFGGAGVSTESGIPDFRSQDGLYNQKYDYPPETILSHTFFMRKPEEFFKFYRDKMLCDTAKPNAAHLKLAEMEQTGKLKAVITQNIDNLHQMAGSKKVLELHGSVYRNHCMKCGKFYDFKYMKESKGVPRCNCGGMIKPDVVLYEEGLDDYTIQESVRVISEAEVLIIGGTSLAVYPAAGLIDYFRGNHLVVINKAPTPRDKYADLLIKEPIGQVFSQIRV
;
A
#
# COMPACT_ATOMS: atom_id res chain seq x y z
N MET A 1 -0.74 -20.40 16.43
CA MET A 1 -1.51 -19.11 16.54
C MET A 1 -1.45 -18.48 17.92
N GLY A 2 -1.87 -19.12 19.03
CA GLY A 2 -1.81 -18.45 20.36
C GLY A 2 -0.43 -17.94 20.77
N ASN A 3 0.60 -18.75 20.66
CA ASN A 3 1.98 -18.39 21.05
C ASN A 3 2.57 -17.27 20.18
N GLU A 4 2.23 -17.19 18.87
CA GLU A 4 2.74 -16.16 17.96
C GLU A 4 2.04 -14.80 18.23
N ILE A 5 0.75 -14.82 18.53
CA ILE A 5 -0.01 -13.61 18.91
C ILE A 5 0.49 -13.08 20.27
N GLU A 6 0.75 -13.94 21.24
CA GLU A 6 1.32 -13.54 22.54
C GLU A 6 2.71 -12.90 22.38
N LYS A 7 3.56 -13.49 21.50
CA LYS A 7 4.87 -12.89 21.18
C LYS A 7 4.74 -11.54 20.50
N LEU A 8 3.81 -11.41 19.53
CA LEU A 8 3.55 -10.14 18.85
C LEU A 8 3.05 -9.08 19.86
N GLN A 9 2.12 -9.47 20.72
CA GLN A 9 1.60 -8.58 21.78
C GLN A 9 2.74 -8.08 22.67
N LYS A 10 3.61 -8.98 23.13
CA LYS A 10 4.77 -8.62 23.95
C LYS A 10 5.70 -7.64 23.24
N ILE A 11 6.05 -7.90 21.97
CA ILE A 11 6.89 -7.00 21.16
C ILE A 11 6.24 -5.61 21.08
N ILE A 12 4.93 -5.54 20.83
CA ILE A 12 4.19 -4.27 20.76
C ILE A 12 4.15 -3.57 22.12
N ASP A 13 3.93 -4.30 23.21
CA ASP A 13 3.84 -3.72 24.56
C ASP A 13 5.17 -3.10 25.01
N GLU A 14 6.27 -3.76 24.73
CA GLU A 14 7.63 -3.35 25.12
C GLU A 14 8.21 -2.25 24.21
N SER A 15 7.61 -1.99 23.03
CA SER A 15 8.15 -1.06 22.04
C SER A 15 7.46 0.31 22.07
N ARG A 16 8.22 1.35 21.69
CA ARG A 16 7.76 2.75 21.61
C ARG A 16 7.95 3.38 20.21
N ASN A 17 8.66 2.69 19.35
CA ASN A 17 8.93 3.13 17.98
C ASN A 17 8.73 1.99 16.99
N ILE A 18 7.49 1.80 16.58
CA ILE A 18 7.07 0.78 15.62
C ILE A 18 6.81 1.44 14.27
N VAL A 19 7.28 0.83 13.20
CA VAL A 19 6.94 1.21 11.82
C VAL A 19 6.26 0.03 11.14
N PHE A 20 5.21 0.31 10.40
CA PHE A 20 4.51 -0.69 9.59
C PHE A 20 4.84 -0.48 8.11
N PHE A 21 5.18 -1.58 7.41
CA PHE A 21 5.41 -1.61 5.96
C PHE A 21 4.43 -2.59 5.30
N GLY A 22 3.51 -2.09 4.49
CA GLY A 22 2.41 -2.87 3.93
C GLY A 22 2.30 -2.85 2.42
N GLY A 23 1.60 -3.86 1.88
CA GLY A 23 1.24 -3.97 0.47
C GLY A 23 -0.21 -4.42 0.27
N ALA A 24 -0.56 -4.84 -0.94
CA ALA A 24 -1.93 -5.10 -1.36
C ALA A 24 -2.66 -6.18 -0.52
N GLY A 25 -1.93 -7.12 0.06
CA GLY A 25 -2.48 -8.13 0.97
C GLY A 25 -3.09 -7.56 2.26
N VAL A 26 -2.77 -6.31 2.63
CA VAL A 26 -3.42 -5.63 3.77
C VAL A 26 -4.89 -5.32 3.47
N SER A 27 -5.22 -5.08 2.21
CA SER A 27 -6.56 -4.67 1.78
C SER A 27 -7.44 -5.81 1.26
N THR A 28 -6.93 -7.05 1.23
CA THR A 28 -7.71 -8.21 0.75
C THR A 28 -8.93 -8.50 1.63
N GLU A 29 -8.81 -8.35 2.96
CA GLU A 29 -9.92 -8.47 3.91
C GLU A 29 -10.89 -7.26 3.86
N SER A 30 -10.57 -6.24 3.07
CA SER A 30 -11.46 -5.12 2.73
C SER A 30 -12.17 -5.31 1.37
N GLY A 31 -11.95 -6.44 0.70
CA GLY A 31 -12.54 -6.75 -0.61
C GLY A 31 -11.77 -6.20 -1.82
N ILE A 32 -10.55 -5.64 -1.63
CA ILE A 32 -9.68 -5.25 -2.74
C ILE A 32 -8.75 -6.42 -3.04
N PRO A 33 -8.81 -7.03 -4.24
CA PRO A 33 -7.91 -8.12 -4.60
C PRO A 33 -6.46 -7.63 -4.65
N ASP A 34 -5.53 -8.47 -4.24
CA ASP A 34 -4.12 -8.19 -4.46
C ASP A 34 -3.72 -8.46 -5.93
N PHE A 35 -2.45 -8.26 -6.26
CA PHE A 35 -1.98 -8.41 -7.64
C PHE A 35 -1.60 -9.87 -7.99
N ARG A 36 -1.09 -10.65 -7.04
CA ARG A 36 -0.33 -11.90 -7.32
C ARG A 36 -0.92 -13.17 -6.76
N SER A 37 -1.89 -13.09 -5.82
CA SER A 37 -2.58 -14.28 -5.32
C SER A 37 -3.35 -14.99 -6.43
N GLN A 38 -3.86 -16.18 -6.15
CA GLN A 38 -4.61 -16.98 -7.12
C GLN A 38 -5.78 -16.20 -7.75
N ASP A 39 -6.46 -15.36 -6.96
CA ASP A 39 -7.55 -14.50 -7.39
C ASP A 39 -7.09 -13.07 -7.72
N GLY A 40 -5.79 -12.83 -7.71
CA GLY A 40 -5.17 -11.53 -7.92
C GLY A 40 -5.30 -11.01 -9.34
N LEU A 41 -5.08 -9.70 -9.50
CA LEU A 41 -5.25 -9.03 -10.80
C LEU A 41 -4.40 -9.65 -11.91
N TYR A 42 -3.19 -10.14 -11.62
CA TYR A 42 -2.30 -10.71 -12.63
C TYR A 42 -2.75 -12.09 -13.14
N ASN A 43 -3.64 -12.76 -12.42
CA ASN A 43 -4.18 -14.07 -12.83
C ASN A 43 -5.51 -13.96 -13.60
N GLN A 44 -6.02 -12.74 -13.82
CA GLN A 44 -7.21 -12.50 -14.64
C GLN A 44 -6.85 -12.35 -16.12
N LYS A 45 -7.79 -12.65 -17.01
CA LYS A 45 -7.58 -12.54 -18.46
C LYS A 45 -7.80 -11.11 -18.94
N TYR A 46 -6.76 -10.53 -19.54
CA TYR A 46 -6.78 -9.21 -20.19
C TYR A 46 -6.11 -9.30 -21.56
N ASP A 47 -6.36 -8.31 -22.42
CA ASP A 47 -5.71 -8.21 -23.73
C ASP A 47 -4.20 -7.93 -23.61
N TYR A 48 -3.78 -7.32 -22.49
CA TYR A 48 -2.39 -7.03 -22.14
C TYR A 48 -2.15 -7.38 -20.66
N PRO A 49 -0.94 -7.81 -20.28
CA PRO A 49 -0.59 -8.00 -18.87
C PRO A 49 -0.85 -6.73 -18.05
N PRO A 50 -1.37 -6.82 -16.81
CA PRO A 50 -1.62 -5.65 -15.98
C PRO A 50 -0.40 -4.75 -15.77
N GLU A 51 0.81 -5.32 -15.66
CA GLU A 51 2.04 -4.53 -15.58
C GLU A 51 2.28 -3.68 -16.83
N THR A 52 1.92 -4.22 -17.99
CA THR A 52 2.00 -3.46 -19.27
C THR A 52 0.98 -2.34 -19.27
N ILE A 53 -0.28 -2.62 -18.91
CA ILE A 53 -1.35 -1.60 -18.88
C ILE A 53 -0.99 -0.48 -17.90
N LEU A 54 -0.46 -0.82 -16.72
CA LEU A 54 -0.09 0.12 -15.66
C LEU A 54 1.31 0.73 -15.85
N SER A 55 1.88 0.71 -17.07
CA SER A 55 3.13 1.38 -17.39
C SER A 55 2.93 2.80 -17.92
N HIS A 56 3.92 3.68 -17.70
CA HIS A 56 3.93 5.03 -18.26
C HIS A 56 3.83 5.02 -19.80
N THR A 57 4.58 4.15 -20.44
CA THR A 57 4.56 4.01 -21.90
C THR A 57 3.17 3.64 -22.41
N PHE A 58 2.47 2.71 -21.77
CA PHE A 58 1.12 2.32 -22.18
C PHE A 58 0.12 3.45 -21.92
N PHE A 59 0.19 4.09 -20.77
CA PHE A 59 -0.62 5.25 -20.41
C PHE A 59 -0.52 6.35 -21.49
N MET A 60 0.68 6.64 -21.97
CA MET A 60 0.91 7.69 -22.98
C MET A 60 0.46 7.27 -24.38
N ARG A 61 0.64 6.00 -24.74
CA ARG A 61 0.34 5.50 -26.11
C ARG A 61 -1.10 5.04 -26.29
N LYS A 62 -1.71 4.49 -25.25
CA LYS A 62 -3.05 3.89 -25.25
C LYS A 62 -3.89 4.36 -24.07
N PRO A 63 -4.11 5.69 -23.92
CA PRO A 63 -4.80 6.22 -22.75
C PRO A 63 -6.25 5.73 -22.61
N GLU A 64 -6.95 5.43 -23.71
CA GLU A 64 -8.33 4.94 -23.66
C GLU A 64 -8.39 3.55 -22.98
N GLU A 65 -7.52 2.62 -23.41
CA GLU A 65 -7.43 1.28 -22.79
C GLU A 65 -6.94 1.35 -21.35
N PHE A 66 -5.95 2.23 -21.07
CA PHE A 66 -5.49 2.48 -19.70
C PHE A 66 -6.63 2.91 -18.80
N PHE A 67 -7.40 3.94 -19.17
CA PHE A 67 -8.47 4.46 -18.33
C PHE A 67 -9.67 3.52 -18.22
N LYS A 68 -9.92 2.69 -19.24
CA LYS A 68 -10.91 1.62 -19.14
C LYS A 68 -10.53 0.63 -18.03
N PHE A 69 -9.31 0.12 -18.06
CA PHE A 69 -8.77 -0.79 -17.04
C PHE A 69 -8.71 -0.12 -15.67
N TYR A 70 -8.20 1.11 -15.61
CA TYR A 70 -8.03 1.88 -14.38
C TYR A 70 -9.36 2.06 -13.63
N ARG A 71 -10.43 2.46 -14.32
CA ARG A 71 -11.76 2.60 -13.72
C ARG A 71 -12.37 1.27 -13.29
N ASP A 72 -12.15 0.22 -14.06
CA ASP A 72 -12.72 -1.10 -13.78
C ASP A 72 -12.03 -1.79 -12.60
N LYS A 73 -10.71 -1.65 -12.48
CA LYS A 73 -9.90 -2.46 -11.56
C LYS A 73 -9.23 -1.68 -10.43
N MET A 74 -8.93 -0.39 -10.64
CA MET A 74 -8.15 0.38 -9.67
C MET A 74 -9.01 1.28 -8.78
N LEU A 75 -10.22 1.66 -9.24
CA LEU A 75 -11.13 2.53 -8.50
C LEU A 75 -12.16 1.72 -7.72
N CYS A 76 -11.89 1.48 -6.44
CA CYS A 76 -12.82 0.83 -5.51
C CYS A 76 -13.31 1.84 -4.48
N ASP A 77 -14.62 2.14 -4.48
CA ASP A 77 -15.25 3.06 -3.53
C ASP A 77 -16.11 2.36 -2.48
N THR A 78 -16.22 1.05 -2.55
CA THR A 78 -17.03 0.26 -1.60
C THR A 78 -16.22 -0.34 -0.47
N ALA A 79 -14.89 -0.41 -0.64
CA ALA A 79 -13.99 -0.94 0.38
C ALA A 79 -13.98 -0.07 1.64
N LYS A 80 -13.91 -0.75 2.78
CA LYS A 80 -13.79 -0.09 4.10
C LYS A 80 -12.55 -0.60 4.81
N PRO A 81 -11.95 0.21 5.70
CA PRO A 81 -10.87 -0.26 6.55
C PRO A 81 -11.23 -1.55 7.28
N ASN A 82 -10.34 -2.53 7.26
CA ASN A 82 -10.46 -3.76 8.04
C ASN A 82 -9.72 -3.64 9.40
N ALA A 83 -9.72 -4.71 10.18
CA ALA A 83 -9.14 -4.75 11.51
C ALA A 83 -7.65 -4.34 11.54
N ALA A 84 -6.87 -4.66 10.49
CA ALA A 84 -5.47 -4.24 10.41
C ALA A 84 -5.34 -2.72 10.31
N HIS A 85 -6.09 -2.09 9.39
CA HIS A 85 -6.07 -0.63 9.25
C HIS A 85 -6.48 0.10 10.53
N LEU A 86 -7.57 -0.38 11.17
CA LEU A 86 -8.08 0.20 12.42
C LEU A 86 -7.10 0.06 13.57
N LYS A 87 -6.47 -1.12 13.70
CA LYS A 87 -5.49 -1.37 14.76
C LYS A 87 -4.22 -0.53 14.57
N LEU A 88 -3.74 -0.38 13.34
CA LEU A 88 -2.58 0.49 13.04
C LEU A 88 -2.88 1.95 13.41
N ALA A 89 -4.09 2.44 13.10
CA ALA A 89 -4.50 3.77 13.51
C ALA A 89 -4.58 3.93 15.04
N GLU A 90 -5.10 2.91 15.75
CA GLU A 90 -5.11 2.87 17.24
C GLU A 90 -3.68 2.90 17.81
N MET A 91 -2.76 2.11 17.27
CA MET A 91 -1.34 2.12 17.67
C MET A 91 -0.67 3.47 17.42
N GLU A 92 -1.04 4.19 16.37
CA GLU A 92 -0.53 5.54 16.11
C GLU A 92 -1.08 6.53 17.14
N GLN A 93 -2.39 6.46 17.49
CA GLN A 93 -3.02 7.32 18.48
C GLN A 93 -2.41 7.16 19.88
N THR A 94 -2.01 5.96 20.25
CA THR A 94 -1.31 5.69 21.52
C THR A 94 0.19 6.03 21.46
N GLY A 95 0.69 6.50 20.32
CA GLY A 95 2.07 6.91 20.12
C GLY A 95 3.07 5.77 19.94
N LYS A 96 2.63 4.51 19.83
CA LYS A 96 3.48 3.35 19.59
C LYS A 96 3.91 3.25 18.12
N LEU A 97 2.97 3.41 17.17
CA LEU A 97 3.26 3.41 15.74
C LEU A 97 3.67 4.81 15.28
N LYS A 98 4.80 4.93 14.62
CA LYS A 98 5.35 6.21 14.15
C LYS A 98 5.03 6.52 12.70
N ALA A 99 4.85 5.51 11.88
CA ALA A 99 4.43 5.67 10.49
C ALA A 99 3.85 4.37 9.92
N VAL A 100 2.95 4.52 8.98
CA VAL A 100 2.55 3.49 8.02
C VAL A 100 3.24 3.81 6.70
N ILE A 101 4.04 2.87 6.18
CA ILE A 101 4.59 2.91 4.83
C ILE A 101 3.78 1.93 4.00
N THR A 102 3.13 2.41 2.95
CA THR A 102 2.26 1.55 2.16
C THR A 102 2.57 1.61 0.67
N GLN A 103 2.49 0.45 0.03
CA GLN A 103 2.49 0.33 -1.43
C GLN A 103 1.09 0.49 -2.02
N ASN A 104 0.05 0.54 -1.16
CA ASN A 104 -1.34 0.65 -1.59
C ASN A 104 -1.69 2.08 -1.96
N ILE A 105 -2.63 2.20 -2.88
CA ILE A 105 -3.14 3.47 -3.43
C ILE A 105 -4.60 3.73 -3.03
N ASP A 106 -5.16 2.91 -2.11
CA ASP A 106 -6.59 2.79 -1.80
C ASP A 106 -7.10 3.73 -0.71
N ASN A 107 -6.20 4.46 -0.02
CA ASN A 107 -6.52 5.40 1.06
C ASN A 107 -7.15 4.77 2.33
N LEU A 108 -7.14 3.44 2.48
CA LEU A 108 -7.81 2.78 3.62
C LEU A 108 -7.13 3.07 4.96
N HIS A 109 -5.82 3.29 4.99
CA HIS A 109 -5.11 3.69 6.21
C HIS A 109 -5.58 5.06 6.71
N GLN A 110 -5.71 6.04 5.80
CA GLN A 110 -6.22 7.38 6.14
C GLN A 110 -7.71 7.33 6.55
N MET A 111 -8.51 6.51 5.87
CA MET A 111 -9.92 6.29 6.25
C MET A 111 -10.06 5.64 7.62
N ALA A 112 -9.11 4.81 8.05
CA ALA A 112 -9.06 4.23 9.40
C ALA A 112 -8.66 5.24 10.47
N GLY A 113 -8.09 6.38 10.09
CA GLY A 113 -7.66 7.44 11.01
C GLY A 113 -6.15 7.61 11.15
N SER A 114 -5.33 6.81 10.46
CA SER A 114 -3.87 7.00 10.42
C SER A 114 -3.51 8.36 9.84
N LYS A 115 -2.57 9.06 10.47
CA LYS A 115 -2.15 10.42 10.10
C LYS A 115 -0.85 10.42 9.31
N LYS A 116 0.14 9.64 9.75
CA LYS A 116 1.43 9.55 9.08
C LYS A 116 1.47 8.32 8.19
N VAL A 117 0.96 8.49 6.97
CA VAL A 117 0.93 7.46 5.92
C VAL A 117 1.84 7.89 4.77
N LEU A 118 2.89 7.11 4.51
CA LEU A 118 3.84 7.30 3.43
C LEU A 118 3.43 6.40 2.26
N GLU A 119 2.79 7.00 1.26
CA GLU A 119 2.22 6.30 0.10
C GLU A 119 3.26 6.17 -1.02
N LEU A 120 4.06 5.09 -1.01
CA LEU A 120 5.16 4.87 -1.96
C LEU A 120 4.71 4.88 -3.43
N HIS A 121 3.49 4.44 -3.70
CA HIS A 121 2.95 4.37 -5.07
C HIS A 121 1.85 5.41 -5.31
N GLY A 122 1.76 6.44 -4.46
CA GLY A 122 0.76 7.50 -4.61
C GLY A 122 -0.65 7.08 -4.22
N SER A 123 -1.67 7.71 -4.83
CA SER A 123 -3.07 7.51 -4.45
C SER A 123 -4.02 7.72 -5.61
N VAL A 124 -5.08 6.91 -5.70
CA VAL A 124 -6.20 7.10 -6.65
C VAL A 124 -7.09 8.31 -6.28
N TYR A 125 -6.93 8.84 -5.06
CA TYR A 125 -7.71 9.97 -4.57
C TYR A 125 -7.14 11.33 -4.99
N ARG A 126 -5.93 11.37 -5.55
CA ARG A 126 -5.30 12.59 -6.09
C ARG A 126 -5.05 12.41 -7.57
N ASN A 127 -5.47 13.38 -8.35
CA ASN A 127 -5.31 13.36 -9.80
C ASN A 127 -5.03 14.77 -10.28
N HIS A 128 -4.14 14.96 -11.24
CA HIS A 128 -3.75 16.27 -11.70
C HIS A 128 -3.71 16.35 -13.23
N CYS A 129 -4.07 17.53 -13.73
CA CYS A 129 -3.91 17.84 -15.14
C CYS A 129 -2.43 17.94 -15.51
N MET A 130 -1.99 17.13 -16.46
CA MET A 130 -0.59 17.13 -16.93
C MET A 130 -0.14 18.46 -17.56
N LYS A 131 -1.09 19.33 -17.97
CA LYS A 131 -0.78 20.62 -18.61
C LYS A 131 -0.74 21.80 -17.63
N CYS A 132 -1.72 21.89 -16.72
CA CYS A 132 -1.88 23.07 -15.85
C CYS A 132 -1.83 22.76 -14.36
N GLY A 133 -1.62 21.50 -13.96
CA GLY A 133 -1.52 21.08 -12.55
C GLY A 133 -2.84 21.12 -11.77
N LYS A 134 -3.98 21.43 -12.39
CA LYS A 134 -5.26 21.49 -11.68
C LYS A 134 -5.60 20.14 -11.08
N PHE A 135 -5.97 20.16 -9.80
CA PHE A 135 -6.40 18.98 -9.03
C PHE A 135 -7.80 18.51 -9.45
N TYR A 136 -7.97 17.18 -9.40
CA TYR A 136 -9.24 16.47 -9.58
C TYR A 136 -9.33 15.33 -8.57
N ASP A 137 -10.52 15.16 -7.99
CA ASP A 137 -10.76 14.14 -6.98
C ASP A 137 -11.08 12.74 -7.57
N PHE A 138 -11.21 11.78 -6.69
CA PHE A 138 -11.59 10.40 -7.02
C PHE A 138 -12.94 10.34 -7.77
N LYS A 139 -13.93 11.11 -7.32
CA LYS A 139 -15.28 11.11 -7.90
C LYS A 139 -15.25 11.52 -9.36
N TYR A 140 -14.52 12.60 -9.67
CA TYR A 140 -14.35 13.06 -11.04
C TYR A 140 -13.75 11.95 -11.94
N MET A 141 -12.72 11.26 -11.47
CA MET A 141 -12.08 10.19 -12.24
C MET A 141 -13.03 9.02 -12.47
N LYS A 142 -13.80 8.62 -11.46
CA LYS A 142 -14.75 7.53 -11.53
C LYS A 142 -15.92 7.83 -12.50
N GLU A 143 -16.44 9.04 -12.47
CA GLU A 143 -17.58 9.47 -13.31
C GLU A 143 -17.14 9.85 -14.75
N SER A 144 -15.86 10.07 -14.98
CA SER A 144 -15.34 10.43 -16.30
C SER A 144 -15.52 9.30 -17.32
N LYS A 145 -15.69 9.68 -18.61
CA LYS A 145 -15.78 8.75 -19.74
C LYS A 145 -14.57 8.92 -20.65
N GLY A 146 -14.11 7.80 -21.26
CA GLY A 146 -12.94 7.83 -22.14
C GLY A 146 -11.69 8.34 -21.41
N VAL A 147 -10.91 9.19 -22.05
CA VAL A 147 -9.73 9.82 -21.47
C VAL A 147 -10.13 11.09 -20.71
N PRO A 148 -9.93 11.17 -19.38
CA PRO A 148 -10.30 12.36 -18.60
C PRO A 148 -9.51 13.59 -19.06
N ARG A 149 -10.22 14.71 -19.27
CA ARG A 149 -9.64 15.97 -19.75
C ARG A 149 -9.97 17.12 -18.83
N CYS A 150 -8.97 17.95 -18.61
CA CYS A 150 -9.11 19.24 -17.93
C CYS A 150 -9.76 20.27 -18.86
N ASN A 151 -10.38 21.31 -18.29
CA ASN A 151 -10.92 22.45 -19.07
C ASN A 151 -9.86 23.15 -19.93
N CYS A 152 -8.56 23.02 -19.61
CA CYS A 152 -7.47 23.54 -20.42
C CYS A 152 -7.08 22.61 -21.61
N GLY A 153 -7.81 21.50 -21.83
CA GLY A 153 -7.56 20.49 -22.83
C GLY A 153 -6.49 19.45 -22.45
N GLY A 154 -5.79 19.62 -21.33
CA GLY A 154 -4.79 18.68 -20.86
C GLY A 154 -5.40 17.35 -20.37
N MET A 155 -4.68 16.24 -20.54
CA MET A 155 -5.06 14.96 -19.96
C MET A 155 -4.86 14.99 -18.44
N ILE A 156 -5.74 14.31 -17.70
CA ILE A 156 -5.63 14.20 -16.24
C ILE A 156 -4.97 12.86 -15.94
N LYS A 157 -3.86 12.90 -15.20
CA LYS A 157 -3.15 11.69 -14.73
C LYS A 157 -3.45 11.47 -13.24
N PRO A 158 -3.78 10.24 -12.82
CA PRO A 158 -3.80 9.91 -11.40
C PRO A 158 -2.39 10.02 -10.80
N ASP A 159 -2.30 10.46 -9.55
CA ASP A 159 -1.04 10.52 -8.79
C ASP A 159 -0.60 9.11 -8.33
N VAL A 160 -0.86 8.14 -9.14
CA VAL A 160 -0.38 6.77 -8.97
C VAL A 160 0.93 6.64 -9.72
N VAL A 161 1.95 6.08 -9.06
CA VAL A 161 3.23 5.77 -9.68
C VAL A 161 3.04 4.55 -10.58
N LEU A 162 3.19 4.75 -11.87
CA LEU A 162 3.11 3.69 -12.87
C LEU A 162 4.47 2.97 -12.98
N TYR A 163 4.46 1.74 -13.51
CA TYR A 163 5.72 1.12 -13.93
C TYR A 163 6.46 2.07 -14.88
N GLU A 164 7.79 2.06 -14.84
CA GLU A 164 8.69 3.00 -15.55
C GLU A 164 8.77 4.41 -14.94
N GLU A 165 7.96 4.75 -13.91
CA GLU A 165 8.06 6.01 -13.19
C GLU A 165 8.87 5.85 -11.89
N GLY A 166 9.56 6.93 -11.49
CA GLY A 166 10.24 6.99 -10.20
C GLY A 166 9.27 7.20 -9.04
N LEU A 167 9.64 6.72 -7.86
CA LEU A 167 8.93 7.06 -6.62
C LEU A 167 9.26 8.51 -6.23
N ASP A 168 8.38 9.10 -5.41
CA ASP A 168 8.63 10.43 -4.85
C ASP A 168 9.83 10.46 -3.89
N ASP A 169 10.79 11.33 -4.14
CA ASP A 169 12.05 11.41 -3.38
C ASP A 169 11.80 11.70 -1.88
N TYR A 170 10.86 12.59 -1.56
CA TYR A 170 10.52 12.88 -0.16
C TYR A 170 9.95 11.65 0.54
N THR A 171 9.04 10.94 -0.11
CA THR A 171 8.43 9.72 0.45
C THR A 171 9.48 8.63 0.67
N ILE A 172 10.43 8.47 -0.26
CA ILE A 172 11.56 7.52 -0.09
C ILE A 172 12.42 7.93 1.10
N GLN A 173 12.90 9.17 1.14
CA GLN A 173 13.80 9.65 2.20
C GLN A 173 13.16 9.54 3.59
N GLU A 174 11.90 9.94 3.71
CA GLU A 174 11.16 9.84 4.97
C GLU A 174 10.90 8.38 5.37
N SER A 175 10.61 7.49 4.39
CA SER A 175 10.48 6.06 4.66
C SER A 175 11.78 5.44 5.17
N VAL A 176 12.91 5.75 4.53
CA VAL A 176 14.24 5.31 4.98
C VAL A 176 14.52 5.81 6.39
N ARG A 177 14.25 7.09 6.66
CA ARG A 177 14.46 7.69 7.98
C ARG A 177 13.68 6.96 9.06
N VAL A 178 12.35 6.81 8.90
CA VAL A 178 11.53 6.18 9.93
C VAL A 178 11.84 4.70 10.11
N ILE A 179 12.19 3.97 9.03
CA ILE A 179 12.62 2.56 9.10
C ILE A 179 13.94 2.43 9.88
N SER A 180 14.90 3.30 9.60
CA SER A 180 16.23 3.24 10.25
C SER A 180 16.19 3.58 11.75
N GLU A 181 15.23 4.41 12.16
CA GLU A 181 15.00 4.80 13.55
C GLU A 181 14.09 3.82 14.33
N ALA A 182 13.42 2.90 13.64
CA ALA A 182 12.44 2.01 14.25
C ALA A 182 13.08 0.96 15.18
N GLU A 183 12.48 0.73 16.35
CA GLU A 183 12.79 -0.41 17.22
C GLU A 183 12.20 -1.71 16.64
N VAL A 184 11.01 -1.62 16.06
CA VAL A 184 10.28 -2.73 15.45
C VAL A 184 9.81 -2.35 14.06
N LEU A 185 10.10 -3.21 13.09
CA LEU A 185 9.52 -3.14 11.74
C LEU A 185 8.53 -4.30 11.56
N ILE A 186 7.27 -3.97 11.38
CA ILE A 186 6.22 -4.95 11.04
C ILE A 186 5.98 -4.88 9.53
N ILE A 187 6.29 -5.97 8.84
CA ILE A 187 6.00 -6.14 7.41
C ILE A 187 4.73 -6.96 7.27
N GLY A 188 3.75 -6.48 6.52
CA GLY A 188 2.48 -7.17 6.36
C GLY A 188 1.85 -7.08 4.97
N GLY A 189 1.19 -8.18 4.55
CA GLY A 189 0.40 -8.20 3.33
C GLY A 189 1.16 -7.83 2.06
N THR A 190 2.45 -8.19 1.93
CA THR A 190 3.26 -7.87 0.75
C THR A 190 4.14 -9.04 0.32
N SER A 191 4.29 -9.22 -0.99
CA SER A 191 5.22 -10.19 -1.55
C SER A 191 6.68 -9.74 -1.52
N LEU A 192 6.95 -8.45 -1.26
CA LEU A 192 8.27 -7.81 -1.34
C LEU A 192 8.96 -8.02 -2.71
N ALA A 193 8.18 -8.04 -3.79
CA ALA A 193 8.67 -8.29 -5.15
C ALA A 193 8.81 -7.03 -5.99
N VAL A 194 8.28 -5.88 -5.54
CA VAL A 194 8.29 -4.61 -6.30
C VAL A 194 9.39 -3.71 -5.79
N TYR A 195 10.40 -3.49 -6.64
CA TYR A 195 11.49 -2.56 -6.38
C TYR A 195 11.21 -1.18 -7.02
N PRO A 196 11.69 -0.07 -6.42
CA PRO A 196 12.62 -0.01 -5.28
C PRO A 196 11.95 -0.13 -3.90
N ALA A 197 10.61 -0.12 -3.80
CA ALA A 197 9.88 -0.13 -2.53
C ALA A 197 10.31 -1.28 -1.59
N ALA A 198 10.44 -2.51 -2.11
CA ALA A 198 10.86 -3.66 -1.32
C ALA A 198 12.28 -3.54 -0.73
N GLY A 199 13.16 -2.74 -1.34
CA GLY A 199 14.52 -2.49 -0.86
C GLY A 199 14.60 -1.56 0.35
N LEU A 200 13.55 -0.78 0.63
CA LEU A 200 13.55 0.17 1.76
C LEU A 200 13.66 -0.54 3.12
N ILE A 201 13.17 -1.78 3.23
CA ILE A 201 13.28 -2.55 4.47
C ILE A 201 14.72 -2.92 4.83
N ASP A 202 15.67 -2.84 3.90
CA ASP A 202 17.10 -3.09 4.13
C ASP A 202 17.76 -2.03 5.00
N TYR A 203 17.12 -0.90 5.20
CA TYR A 203 17.58 0.15 6.11
C TYR A 203 17.19 -0.09 7.57
N PHE A 204 16.38 -1.10 7.87
CA PHE A 204 16.02 -1.45 9.24
C PHE A 204 17.25 -1.90 10.06
N ARG A 205 17.38 -1.36 11.28
CA ARG A 205 18.48 -1.64 12.21
C ARG A 205 18.00 -1.89 13.64
N GLY A 206 16.68 -2.02 13.82
CA GLY A 206 16.07 -2.17 15.14
C GLY A 206 16.13 -3.60 15.70
N ASN A 207 15.35 -3.83 16.75
CA ASN A 207 15.44 -5.04 17.58
C ASN A 207 14.60 -6.21 17.05
N HIS A 208 13.44 -5.91 16.42
CA HIS A 208 12.51 -6.95 16.00
C HIS A 208 11.99 -6.70 14.58
N LEU A 209 12.27 -7.65 13.70
CA LEU A 209 11.65 -7.75 12.39
C LEU A 209 10.48 -8.75 12.47
N VAL A 210 9.27 -8.25 12.30
CA VAL A 210 8.05 -9.07 12.29
C VAL A 210 7.51 -9.16 10.88
N VAL A 211 7.20 -10.37 10.41
CA VAL A 211 6.56 -10.60 9.11
C VAL A 211 5.21 -11.26 9.30
N ILE A 212 4.14 -10.62 8.82
CA ILE A 212 2.76 -11.12 8.84
C ILE A 212 2.28 -11.24 7.40
N ASN A 213 2.39 -12.44 6.82
CA ASN A 213 2.04 -12.64 5.42
C ASN A 213 1.62 -14.08 5.14
N LYS A 214 0.52 -14.29 4.40
CA LYS A 214 0.03 -15.65 4.07
C LYS A 214 1.01 -16.42 3.18
N ALA A 215 1.56 -15.75 2.17
CA ALA A 215 2.53 -16.33 1.26
C ALA A 215 3.96 -16.11 1.75
N PRO A 216 4.91 -16.99 1.40
CA PRO A 216 6.31 -16.81 1.73
C PRO A 216 6.86 -15.51 1.12
N THR A 217 7.81 -14.89 1.83
CA THR A 217 8.54 -13.71 1.36
C THR A 217 10.05 -13.94 1.40
N PRO A 218 10.86 -13.18 0.64
CA PRO A 218 12.32 -13.25 0.72
C PRO A 218 12.90 -12.91 2.11
N ARG A 219 12.07 -12.31 2.99
CA ARG A 219 12.50 -11.86 4.32
C ARG A 219 12.12 -12.79 5.45
N ASP A 220 11.34 -13.83 5.19
CA ASP A 220 10.90 -14.79 6.22
C ASP A 220 12.06 -15.36 7.05
N LYS A 221 13.20 -15.65 6.41
CA LYS A 221 14.39 -16.20 7.06
C LYS A 221 15.12 -15.24 8.00
N TYR A 222 14.82 -13.95 7.94
CA TYR A 222 15.41 -12.91 8.77
C TYR A 222 14.44 -12.41 9.85
N ALA A 223 13.19 -12.87 9.82
CA ALA A 223 12.17 -12.44 10.76
C ALA A 223 12.40 -13.06 12.15
N ASP A 224 12.37 -12.22 13.19
CA ASP A 224 12.34 -12.67 14.59
C ASP A 224 10.99 -13.29 14.94
N LEU A 225 9.93 -12.84 14.27
CA LEU A 225 8.59 -13.39 14.36
C LEU A 225 7.94 -13.48 12.98
N LEU A 226 7.54 -14.67 12.57
CA LEU A 226 6.81 -14.93 11.32
C LEU A 226 5.43 -15.48 11.64
N ILE A 227 4.38 -14.80 11.11
CA ILE A 227 2.98 -15.19 11.25
C ILE A 227 2.37 -15.38 9.86
N LYS A 228 1.96 -16.61 9.54
CA LYS A 228 1.42 -16.98 8.21
C LYS A 228 -0.10 -16.97 8.18
N GLU A 229 -0.69 -15.86 8.64
CA GLU A 229 -2.13 -15.69 8.75
C GLU A 229 -2.60 -14.39 8.07
N PRO A 230 -3.92 -14.25 7.78
CA PRO A 230 -4.48 -12.99 7.32
C PRO A 230 -4.21 -11.87 8.32
N ILE A 231 -3.73 -10.74 7.82
CA ILE A 231 -3.23 -9.67 8.68
C ILE A 231 -4.32 -9.03 9.55
N GLY A 232 -5.55 -8.90 9.03
CA GLY A 232 -6.68 -8.39 9.81
C GLY A 232 -7.06 -9.33 10.96
N GLN A 233 -7.02 -10.65 10.72
CA GLN A 233 -7.24 -11.65 11.78
C GLN A 233 -6.17 -11.57 12.87
N VAL A 234 -4.91 -11.33 12.50
CA VAL A 234 -3.81 -11.16 13.47
C VAL A 234 -4.04 -9.90 14.29
N PHE A 235 -4.24 -8.75 13.64
CA PHE A 235 -4.38 -7.47 14.34
C PHE A 235 -5.69 -7.35 15.15
N SER A 236 -6.74 -8.11 14.80
CA SER A 236 -7.98 -8.15 15.61
C SER A 236 -7.77 -8.72 17.02
N GLN A 237 -6.69 -9.48 17.24
CA GLN A 237 -6.36 -10.10 18.52
C GLN A 237 -5.37 -9.28 19.36
N ILE A 238 -4.81 -8.20 18.79
CA ILE A 238 -3.86 -7.32 19.47
C ILE A 238 -4.59 -6.26 20.28
N ARG A 239 -4.09 -5.97 21.46
CA ARG A 239 -4.53 -4.88 22.35
C ARG A 239 -3.48 -3.78 22.36
N VAL A 240 -3.92 -2.53 22.47
CA VAL A 240 -3.05 -1.34 22.49
C VAL A 240 -3.38 -0.44 23.66
#